data_df29b7f8fc6b98f42c1bf3f2192a1065
#
_entry.id   df29b7f8fc6b98f42c1bf3f2192a1065
#
_cell.length_a   1.000
_cell.length_b   1.000
_cell.length_c   1.000
_cell.angle_alpha   90.00
_cell.angle_beta   90.00
_cell.angle_gamma   90.00
#
_symmetry.space_group_name_H-M   'P 1'
#
loop_
_entity.id
_entity.type
_entity.pdbx_description
1 polymer ?
#
loop_
_entity_poly.entity_id
_entity_poly.type
_entity_poly.pdbx_seq_one_letter_code
_entity_poly.pdbx_strand_id
1 'polypeptide(L)'
;MRCHFLSHPDTLTRPDNVDKRGDTCTVSEGMLKTNLMAPIPDPHELRAALETLHPWLVDATQATPPRSAIAHAVRLSVTYLSHLAPGHAVEVRVPPFAATQCITGPRHTRGTPPNVVETDPSTWLRLVTGLDTITNNPAVTSSGTRAGEVADWLPLVRL
;
A
#
# COMPACT_ATOMS: atom_id res chain seq x y z
N MET A 1 16.96 41.10 46.64
CA MET A 1 15.79 41.46 47.48
C MET A 1 14.56 40.89 46.85
N ARG A 2 14.05 39.87 47.50
CA ARG A 2 12.65 39.54 47.92
C ARG A 2 11.60 39.78 46.83
N CYS A 3 11.08 38.67 46.29
CA CYS A 3 9.83 37.99 46.69
C CYS A 3 8.59 38.84 46.62
N HIS A 4 7.60 38.48 45.79
CA HIS A 4 6.39 37.96 46.37
C HIS A 4 5.53 37.22 45.32
N PHE A 5 5.23 36.04 45.65
CA PHE A 5 4.20 35.08 45.31
C PHE A 5 2.81 35.66 45.64
N LEU A 6 1.82 35.56 44.76
CA LEU A 6 0.43 35.41 45.14
C LEU A 6 -0.36 34.70 44.06
N SER A 7 -0.84 33.54 44.43
CA SER A 7 -1.88 32.76 43.79
C SER A 7 -3.24 33.50 43.85
N HIS A 8 -4.11 33.34 42.86
CA HIS A 8 -5.42 32.68 43.02
C HIS A 8 -6.29 32.83 41.75
N PRO A 9 -7.30 32.02 41.67
CA PRO A 9 -7.89 31.61 40.41
C PRO A 9 -9.16 32.39 40.12
N ASP A 10 -9.57 32.46 38.88
CA ASP A 10 -11.01 32.56 38.63
C ASP A 10 -11.32 32.31 37.17
N THR A 11 -12.09 31.29 36.97
CA THR A 11 -13.22 31.12 36.09
C THR A 11 -13.41 32.25 35.08
N LEU A 12 -13.03 32.04 33.84
CA LEU A 12 -13.52 32.83 32.74
C LEU A 12 -14.33 31.96 31.80
N THR A 13 -15.63 32.05 32.02
CA THR A 13 -16.69 31.72 31.08
C THR A 13 -16.34 32.19 29.67
N ARG A 14 -16.35 31.27 28.77
CA ARG A 14 -16.22 31.48 27.33
C ARG A 14 -17.51 32.20 26.86
N PRO A 15 -17.44 33.32 26.18
CA PRO A 15 -18.64 33.90 25.61
C PRO A 15 -19.06 33.06 24.41
N ASP A 16 -20.30 32.63 24.41
CA ASP A 16 -20.99 31.97 23.34
C ASP A 16 -20.94 32.82 22.06
N ASN A 17 -20.29 32.34 21.05
CA ASN A 17 -20.32 32.97 19.74
C ASN A 17 -21.60 32.49 19.01
N VAL A 18 -22.71 33.17 19.32
CA VAL A 18 -23.96 32.99 18.61
C VAL A 18 -23.99 33.97 17.45
N ASP A 19 -23.88 33.44 16.23
CA ASP A 19 -24.14 34.22 15.04
C ASP A 19 -25.64 34.58 14.96
N LYS A 20 -25.92 35.81 14.58
CA LYS A 20 -27.25 36.44 14.54
C LYS A 20 -28.23 35.77 13.57
N ARG A 21 -27.93 34.60 13.02
CA ARG A 21 -28.81 33.86 12.11
C ARG A 21 -29.40 32.57 12.66
N GLY A 22 -29.17 32.26 13.93
CA GLY A 22 -29.87 31.16 14.59
C GLY A 22 -29.54 29.74 14.05
N ASP A 23 -28.57 29.62 13.16
CA ASP A 23 -28.17 28.31 12.67
C ASP A 23 -27.09 27.74 13.59
N THR A 24 -27.43 26.70 14.31
CA THR A 24 -26.49 25.85 15.03
C THR A 24 -25.53 25.26 14.00
N CYS A 25 -24.33 25.82 13.93
CA CYS A 25 -23.23 25.22 13.19
C CYS A 25 -22.84 23.91 13.90
N THR A 26 -23.47 22.83 13.48
CA THR A 26 -22.92 21.49 13.78
C THR A 26 -21.58 21.44 13.09
N VAL A 27 -20.53 21.53 13.86
CA VAL A 27 -19.18 21.18 13.43
C VAL A 27 -19.27 19.71 13.07
N SER A 28 -19.49 19.43 11.78
CA SER A 28 -19.24 18.10 11.25
C SER A 28 -17.77 17.85 11.56
N GLU A 29 -17.52 16.91 12.46
CA GLU A 29 -16.21 16.32 12.66
C GLU A 29 -15.70 15.92 11.29
N GLY A 30 -14.90 16.81 10.71
CA GLY A 30 -14.15 16.54 9.50
C GLY A 30 -13.33 15.31 9.81
N MET A 31 -13.79 14.21 9.25
CA MET A 31 -13.13 12.93 9.24
C MET A 31 -11.66 13.17 8.92
N LEU A 32 -10.80 13.24 9.96
CA LEU A 32 -9.37 13.04 9.78
C LEU A 32 -9.27 11.71 9.03
N LYS A 33 -9.06 11.78 7.73
CA LYS A 33 -8.57 10.66 6.96
C LYS A 33 -7.13 10.43 7.42
N THR A 34 -6.99 9.84 8.61
CA THR A 34 -5.79 9.11 8.94
C THR A 34 -5.65 8.11 7.81
N ASN A 35 -4.61 8.30 7.01
CA ASN A 35 -4.20 7.33 6.01
C ASN A 35 -3.70 6.11 6.80
N LEU A 36 -4.66 5.30 7.28
CA LEU A 36 -4.36 4.06 7.96
C LEU A 36 -3.77 3.17 6.87
N MET A 37 -2.45 3.05 6.85
CA MET A 37 -1.80 1.99 6.08
C MET A 37 -2.48 0.68 6.47
N ALA A 38 -2.85 -0.10 5.45
CA ALA A 38 -3.38 -1.44 5.71
C ALA A 38 -2.41 -2.18 6.65
N PRO A 39 -2.91 -2.99 7.58
CA PRO A 39 -2.04 -3.73 8.49
C PRO A 39 -1.03 -4.55 7.68
N ILE A 40 0.18 -4.68 8.20
CA ILE A 40 1.23 -5.50 7.58
C ILE A 40 0.71 -6.94 7.50
N PRO A 41 0.65 -7.56 6.31
CA PRO A 41 0.23 -8.94 6.19
C PRO A 41 1.16 -9.86 6.99
N ASP A 42 0.60 -10.90 7.60
CA ASP A 42 1.40 -11.93 8.24
C ASP A 42 2.24 -12.67 7.18
N PRO A 43 3.58 -12.74 7.33
CA PRO A 43 4.44 -13.48 6.41
C PRO A 43 4.06 -14.97 6.29
N HIS A 44 3.52 -15.56 7.34
CA HIS A 44 3.05 -16.95 7.33
C HIS A 44 1.78 -17.10 6.50
N GLU A 45 0.85 -16.15 6.59
CA GLU A 45 -0.35 -16.12 5.76
C GLU A 45 0.01 -15.97 4.27
N LEU A 46 0.93 -15.03 3.96
CA LEU A 46 1.42 -14.85 2.59
C LEU A 46 2.05 -16.14 2.06
N ARG A 47 2.94 -16.80 2.84
CA ARG A 47 3.57 -18.05 2.44
C ARG A 47 2.53 -19.14 2.19
N ALA A 48 1.58 -19.37 3.10
CA ALA A 48 0.55 -20.40 2.97
C ALA A 48 -0.34 -20.16 1.73
N ALA A 49 -0.70 -18.91 1.45
CA ALA A 49 -1.44 -18.56 0.24
C ALA A 49 -0.65 -18.88 -1.04
N LEU A 50 0.66 -18.62 -1.05
CA LEU A 50 1.53 -18.90 -2.19
C LEU A 50 1.77 -20.41 -2.36
N GLU A 51 1.99 -21.17 -1.27
CA GLU A 51 2.15 -22.63 -1.29
C GLU A 51 0.93 -23.32 -1.89
N THR A 52 -0.26 -22.83 -1.56
CA THR A 52 -1.52 -23.35 -2.14
C THR A 52 -1.58 -23.18 -3.67
N LEU A 53 -0.99 -22.13 -4.20
CA LEU A 53 -0.99 -21.82 -5.64
C LEU A 53 0.25 -22.36 -6.37
N HIS A 54 1.28 -22.78 -5.65
CA HIS A 54 2.57 -23.17 -6.19
C HIS A 54 2.50 -24.23 -7.30
N PRO A 55 1.71 -25.35 -7.16
CA PRO A 55 1.61 -26.34 -8.23
C PRO A 55 1.16 -25.73 -9.57
N TRP A 56 0.18 -24.83 -9.54
CA TRP A 56 -0.31 -24.11 -10.72
C TRP A 56 0.71 -23.11 -11.27
N LEU A 57 1.49 -22.47 -10.41
CA LEU A 57 2.54 -21.53 -10.84
C LEU A 57 3.70 -22.23 -11.53
N VAL A 58 4.02 -23.46 -11.13
CA VAL A 58 5.12 -24.24 -11.72
C VAL A 58 4.69 -24.95 -13.01
N ASP A 59 3.47 -25.45 -13.05
CA ASP A 59 2.96 -26.27 -14.15
C ASP A 59 1.66 -25.66 -14.72
N ALA A 60 1.77 -25.05 -15.90
CA ALA A 60 0.65 -24.44 -16.60
C ALA A 60 -0.44 -25.44 -17.04
N THR A 61 -0.22 -26.77 -16.95
CA THR A 61 -1.23 -27.78 -17.25
C THR A 61 -2.18 -28.03 -16.08
N GLN A 62 -1.83 -27.55 -14.90
CA GLN A 62 -2.69 -27.64 -13.71
C GLN A 62 -3.97 -26.82 -13.88
N ALA A 63 -5.05 -27.29 -13.25
CA ALA A 63 -6.30 -26.54 -13.22
C ALA A 63 -6.11 -25.15 -12.59
N THR A 64 -6.66 -24.14 -13.23
CA THR A 64 -6.59 -22.78 -12.72
C THR A 64 -7.29 -22.68 -11.35
N PRO A 65 -6.59 -22.20 -10.31
CA PRO A 65 -7.18 -22.05 -8.99
C PRO A 65 -8.39 -21.08 -8.98
N PRO A 66 -9.23 -21.13 -7.95
CA PRO A 66 -10.32 -20.18 -7.80
C PRO A 66 -9.80 -18.73 -7.85
N ARG A 67 -10.54 -17.87 -8.58
CA ARG A 67 -10.20 -16.45 -8.71
C ARG A 67 -10.00 -15.75 -7.36
N SER A 68 -10.75 -16.16 -6.33
CA SER A 68 -10.62 -15.64 -4.96
C SER A 68 -9.27 -15.96 -4.34
N ALA A 69 -8.73 -17.15 -4.56
CA ALA A 69 -7.42 -17.56 -4.04
C ALA A 69 -6.30 -16.77 -4.72
N ILE A 70 -6.35 -16.62 -6.05
CA ILE A 70 -5.40 -15.79 -6.80
C ILE A 70 -5.46 -14.34 -6.33
N ALA A 71 -6.68 -13.78 -6.22
CA ALA A 71 -6.86 -12.40 -5.77
C ALA A 71 -6.35 -12.17 -4.35
N HIS A 72 -6.53 -13.14 -3.46
CA HIS A 72 -6.04 -13.08 -2.08
C HIS A 72 -4.50 -13.03 -2.04
N ALA A 73 -3.82 -13.97 -2.69
CA ALA A 73 -2.36 -14.01 -2.75
C ALA A 73 -1.76 -12.74 -3.40
N VAL A 74 -2.39 -12.23 -4.47
CA VAL A 74 -1.96 -10.98 -5.12
C VAL A 74 -2.08 -9.79 -4.16
N ARG A 75 -3.23 -9.64 -3.47
CA ARG A 75 -3.41 -8.53 -2.52
C ARG A 75 -2.44 -8.60 -1.36
N LEU A 76 -2.25 -9.79 -0.77
CA LEU A 76 -1.29 -9.98 0.31
C LEU A 76 0.13 -9.60 -0.12
N SER A 77 0.59 -10.11 -1.27
CA SER A 77 1.95 -9.85 -1.76
C SER A 77 2.18 -8.41 -2.17
N VAL A 78 1.21 -7.76 -2.81
CA VAL A 78 1.29 -6.33 -3.17
C VAL A 78 1.30 -5.44 -1.93
N THR A 79 0.47 -5.75 -0.92
CA THR A 79 0.48 -5.05 0.36
C THR A 79 1.79 -5.29 1.10
N TYR A 80 2.29 -6.52 1.13
CA TYR A 80 3.57 -6.85 1.75
C TYR A 80 4.73 -6.08 1.12
N LEU A 81 4.78 -5.99 -0.22
CA LEU A 81 5.78 -5.18 -0.93
C LEU A 81 5.73 -3.72 -0.50
N SER A 82 4.54 -3.12 -0.37
CA SER A 82 4.41 -1.70 0.03
C SER A 82 4.93 -1.43 1.44
N HIS A 83 4.91 -2.42 2.31
CA HIS A 83 5.50 -2.33 3.66
C HIS A 83 7.01 -2.56 3.67
N LEU A 84 7.53 -3.46 2.83
CA LEU A 84 8.97 -3.70 2.71
C LEU A 84 9.68 -2.53 2.05
N ALA A 85 9.07 -1.97 1.01
CA ALA A 85 9.62 -0.88 0.19
C ALA A 85 8.73 0.36 0.27
N PRO A 86 8.61 1.03 1.41
CA PRO A 86 7.69 2.15 1.56
C PRO A 86 8.10 3.33 0.67
N GLY A 87 7.09 3.97 0.03
CA GLY A 87 7.33 5.14 -0.80
C GLY A 87 6.30 5.33 -1.92
N HIS A 88 6.59 6.27 -2.83
CA HIS A 88 5.67 6.66 -3.89
C HIS A 88 6.39 6.86 -5.24
N ALA A 89 7.61 6.35 -5.39
CA ALA A 89 8.40 6.57 -6.59
C ALA A 89 8.03 5.63 -7.74
N VAL A 90 7.54 4.44 -7.43
CA VAL A 90 7.13 3.43 -8.42
C VAL A 90 5.73 2.94 -8.08
N GLU A 91 4.89 2.78 -9.09
CA GLU A 91 3.58 2.16 -8.97
C GLU A 91 3.63 0.75 -9.56
N VAL A 92 3.25 -0.24 -8.75
CA VAL A 92 3.09 -1.64 -9.17
C VAL A 92 1.62 -1.93 -9.36
N ARG A 93 1.24 -2.45 -10.52
CA ARG A 93 -0.12 -2.79 -10.91
C ARG A 93 -0.25 -4.26 -11.26
N VAL A 94 -1.22 -4.91 -10.67
CA VAL A 94 -1.58 -6.31 -10.96
C VAL A 94 -3.09 -6.39 -11.20
N PRO A 95 -3.57 -5.89 -12.35
CA PRO A 95 -4.98 -5.89 -12.65
C PRO A 95 -5.54 -7.32 -12.77
N PRO A 96 -6.78 -7.57 -12.37
CA PRO A 96 -7.75 -6.60 -11.84
C PRO A 96 -7.73 -6.55 -10.28
N PHE A 97 -6.69 -7.06 -9.60
CA PHE A 97 -6.76 -7.36 -8.17
C PHE A 97 -6.14 -6.31 -7.26
N ALA A 98 -5.03 -5.69 -7.66
CA ALA A 98 -4.32 -4.75 -6.80
C ALA A 98 -3.46 -3.74 -7.58
N ALA A 99 -3.20 -2.60 -6.95
CA ALA A 99 -2.15 -1.66 -7.30
C ALA A 99 -1.61 -1.03 -6.01
N THR A 100 -0.32 -0.72 -5.98
CA THR A 100 0.30 -0.02 -4.86
C THR A 100 1.41 0.90 -5.34
N GLN A 101 1.72 1.91 -4.52
CA GLN A 101 2.93 2.70 -4.68
C GLN A 101 3.97 2.21 -3.68
N CYS A 102 5.21 2.14 -4.13
CA CYS A 102 6.33 1.66 -3.35
C CYS A 102 7.61 2.44 -3.69
N ILE A 103 8.69 2.12 -2.98
CA ILE A 103 10.04 2.64 -3.15
C ILE A 103 10.15 4.14 -2.80
N THR A 104 11.09 4.45 -1.92
CA THR A 104 11.36 5.82 -1.49
C THR A 104 11.82 6.70 -2.65
N GLY A 105 11.31 7.92 -2.73
CA GLY A 105 11.70 8.87 -3.77
C GLY A 105 10.80 10.09 -3.78
N PRO A 106 11.03 11.03 -4.73
CA PRO A 106 10.21 12.20 -4.88
C PRO A 106 8.73 11.83 -5.05
N ARG A 107 7.85 12.48 -4.29
CA ARG A 107 6.42 12.27 -4.42
C ARG A 107 5.93 12.89 -5.72
N HIS A 108 5.33 12.07 -6.57
CA HIS A 108 4.61 12.58 -7.72
C HIS A 108 3.22 13.07 -7.28
N THR A 109 2.90 14.33 -7.59
CA THR A 109 1.67 14.96 -7.08
C THR A 109 0.61 15.19 -8.15
N ARG A 110 0.94 15.03 -9.45
CA ARG A 110 0.01 15.28 -10.57
C ARG A 110 0.31 14.38 -11.77
N GLY A 111 -0.76 13.96 -12.46
CA GLY A 111 -0.69 13.21 -13.72
C GLY A 111 -0.39 11.72 -13.55
N THR A 112 0.05 11.11 -14.65
CA THR A 112 0.43 9.68 -14.68
C THR A 112 1.68 9.45 -13.83
N PRO A 113 1.75 8.37 -13.04
CA PRO A 113 2.96 8.01 -12.29
C PRO A 113 4.17 7.92 -13.23
N PRO A 114 5.33 8.47 -12.85
CA PRO A 114 6.50 8.53 -13.72
C PRO A 114 7.15 7.15 -13.92
N ASN A 115 6.92 6.22 -13.00
CA ASN A 115 7.47 4.87 -13.05
C ASN A 115 6.36 3.87 -12.71
N VAL A 116 6.11 2.95 -13.62
CA VAL A 116 5.05 1.94 -13.49
C VAL A 116 5.61 0.57 -13.87
N VAL A 117 5.24 -0.43 -13.08
CA VAL A 117 5.40 -1.85 -13.40
C VAL A 117 4.00 -2.46 -13.43
N GLU A 118 3.61 -3.03 -14.56
CA GLU A 118 2.31 -3.68 -14.73
C GLU A 118 2.49 -5.09 -15.25
N THR A 119 1.78 -6.04 -14.65
CA THR A 119 1.83 -7.45 -15.05
C THR A 119 0.53 -8.16 -14.67
N ASP A 120 0.27 -9.32 -15.30
CA ASP A 120 -0.84 -10.18 -14.94
C ASP A 120 -0.62 -10.89 -13.59
N PRO A 121 -1.70 -11.41 -12.97
CA PRO A 121 -1.62 -12.06 -11.66
C PRO A 121 -0.72 -13.28 -11.60
N SER A 122 -0.68 -14.12 -12.63
CA SER A 122 0.14 -15.34 -12.63
C SER A 122 1.61 -14.98 -12.69
N THR A 123 1.98 -14.10 -13.59
CA THR A 123 3.36 -13.59 -13.71
C THR A 123 3.78 -12.88 -12.41
N TRP A 124 2.93 -12.05 -11.83
CA TRP A 124 3.23 -11.41 -10.54
C TRP A 124 3.57 -12.43 -9.45
N LEU A 125 2.73 -13.47 -9.26
CA LEU A 125 2.97 -14.48 -8.24
C LEU A 125 4.23 -15.31 -8.51
N ARG A 126 4.59 -15.55 -9.78
CA ARG A 126 5.87 -16.16 -10.16
C ARG A 126 7.07 -15.30 -9.81
N LEU A 127 6.97 -13.98 -10.01
CA LEU A 127 8.00 -13.02 -9.57
C LEU A 127 8.15 -13.01 -8.05
N VAL A 128 7.03 -13.01 -7.33
CA VAL A 128 6.97 -13.02 -5.87
C VAL A 128 7.62 -14.26 -5.26
N THR A 129 7.48 -15.41 -5.93
CA THR A 129 8.05 -16.70 -5.47
C THR A 129 9.45 -16.98 -5.99
N GLY A 130 9.94 -16.16 -6.91
CA GLY A 130 11.27 -16.36 -7.53
C GLY A 130 11.29 -17.39 -8.64
N LEU A 131 10.13 -17.83 -9.14
CA LEU A 131 10.00 -18.68 -10.33
C LEU A 131 10.30 -17.92 -11.62
N ASP A 132 10.22 -16.59 -11.56
CA ASP A 132 10.49 -15.68 -12.68
C ASP A 132 11.25 -14.45 -12.20
N THR A 133 11.75 -13.65 -13.16
CA THR A 133 12.43 -12.37 -12.90
C THR A 133 11.75 -11.26 -13.71
N ILE A 134 11.85 -10.01 -13.23
CA ILE A 134 11.33 -8.84 -13.97
C ILE A 134 12.14 -8.58 -15.24
N THR A 135 13.46 -8.80 -15.15
CA THR A 135 14.38 -8.44 -16.25
C THR A 135 14.09 -9.26 -17.49
N ASN A 136 13.83 -8.56 -18.61
CA ASN A 136 13.53 -9.17 -19.92
C ASN A 136 12.29 -10.08 -19.93
N ASN A 137 11.37 -9.95 -18.98
CA ASN A 137 10.14 -10.71 -18.96
C ASN A 137 9.09 -10.04 -19.88
N PRO A 138 8.66 -10.69 -20.97
CA PRO A 138 7.71 -10.08 -21.92
C PRO A 138 6.31 -9.86 -21.35
N ALA A 139 5.96 -10.54 -20.24
CA ALA A 139 4.68 -10.38 -19.56
C ALA A 139 4.71 -9.23 -18.54
N VAL A 140 5.83 -8.52 -18.40
CA VAL A 140 5.98 -7.38 -17.52
C VAL A 140 6.14 -6.10 -18.34
N THR A 141 5.20 -5.18 -18.23
CA THR A 141 5.30 -3.86 -18.81
C THR A 141 5.92 -2.90 -17.82
N SER A 142 7.06 -2.33 -18.16
CA SER A 142 7.77 -1.36 -17.32
C SER A 142 7.90 -0.03 -18.02
N SER A 143 7.61 1.07 -17.34
CA SER A 143 7.79 2.43 -17.84
C SER A 143 8.45 3.32 -16.79
N GLY A 144 9.30 4.24 -17.28
CA GLY A 144 10.06 5.13 -16.40
C GLY A 144 11.43 4.57 -16.00
N THR A 145 12.30 5.47 -15.55
CA THR A 145 13.72 5.16 -15.29
C THR A 145 13.94 4.32 -14.03
N ARG A 146 12.98 4.37 -13.09
CA ARG A 146 13.10 3.69 -11.79
C ARG A 146 12.20 2.44 -11.66
N ALA A 147 11.43 2.11 -12.70
CA ALA A 147 10.54 0.95 -12.66
C ALA A 147 11.30 -0.36 -12.35
N GLY A 148 12.53 -0.49 -12.85
CA GLY A 148 13.39 -1.66 -12.61
C GLY A 148 13.81 -1.86 -11.14
N GLU A 149 13.73 -0.84 -10.29
CA GLU A 149 14.10 -0.93 -8.87
C GLU A 149 13.20 -1.91 -8.08
N VAL A 150 12.02 -2.25 -8.62
CA VAL A 150 11.15 -3.28 -8.02
C VAL A 150 11.84 -4.64 -7.99
N ALA A 151 12.74 -4.92 -8.91
CA ALA A 151 13.49 -6.18 -8.97
C ALA A 151 14.35 -6.41 -7.72
N ASP A 152 14.84 -5.36 -7.09
CA ASP A 152 15.70 -5.43 -5.89
C ASP A 152 14.94 -5.97 -4.66
N TRP A 153 13.61 -5.92 -4.71
CA TRP A 153 12.72 -6.38 -3.64
C TRP A 153 12.12 -7.77 -3.87
N LEU A 154 12.37 -8.35 -5.03
CA LEU A 154 11.86 -9.66 -5.39
C LEU A 154 13.00 -10.72 -5.37
N PRO A 155 12.68 -11.96 -5.03
CA PRO A 155 11.38 -12.49 -4.61
C PRO A 155 11.03 -12.11 -3.16
N LEU A 156 9.72 -11.99 -2.86
CA LEU A 156 9.24 -11.72 -1.49
C LEU A 156 9.29 -12.99 -0.61
N VAL A 157 9.02 -14.13 -1.21
CA VAL A 157 8.99 -15.44 -0.54
C VAL A 157 9.63 -16.48 -1.48
N ARG A 158 10.61 -17.22 -1.01
CA ARG A 158 11.13 -18.40 -1.72
C ARG A 158 10.41 -19.64 -1.20
N LEU A 159 9.78 -20.40 -2.09
CA LEU A 159 9.10 -21.66 -1.82
C LEU A 159 10.00 -22.86 -2.10
#